data_5d922244e67a8e1b24651b0b4de1dd88
#
_entry.id   5d922244e67a8e1b24651b0b4de1dd88
#
_cell.length_a   1.000
_cell.length_b   1.000
_cell.length_c   1.000
_cell.angle_alpha   90.00
_cell.angle_beta   90.00
_cell.angle_gamma   90.00
#
_symmetry.space_group_name_H-M   'P 1'
#
loop_
_entity.id
_entity.type
_entity.pdbx_description
1 polymer ?
#
loop_
_entity_poly.entity_id
_entity_poly.type
_entity_poly.pdbx_seq_one_letter_code
_entity_poly.pdbx_strand_id
1 'polypeptide(L)'
;MKTFYKNFLLVHVLVVVMLFMTWWAGESIKTQSGPLAAIYYVLHIFPGSIIFILITFEWIVRNQGKLTRTQGMPFHLWINRNLHRAYYLILLALPLTGILVFFDFVGARPFYQIHSALFDLLMFLVAINLVSMAIGLIKESKR
;
A
#
# COMPACT_ATOMS: atom_id res chain seq x y z
N MET A 1 -4.48 25.55 -6.47
CA MET A 1 -3.56 24.45 -6.80
C MET A 1 -2.60 24.08 -5.64
N LYS A 2 -1.90 25.03 -4.99
CA LYS A 2 -0.93 24.72 -3.90
C LYS A 2 -1.52 23.96 -2.71
N THR A 3 -2.76 24.23 -2.31
CA THR A 3 -3.42 23.56 -1.18
C THR A 3 -3.76 22.09 -1.50
N PHE A 4 -4.16 21.79 -2.72
CA PHE A 4 -4.47 20.44 -3.17
C PHE A 4 -3.24 19.53 -3.13
N TYR A 5 -2.07 20.02 -3.59
CA TYR A 5 -0.81 19.27 -3.53
C TYR A 5 -0.34 19.02 -2.09
N LYS A 6 -0.52 19.98 -1.18
CA LYS A 6 -0.17 19.80 0.24
C LYS A 6 -1.00 18.71 0.91
N ASN A 7 -2.31 18.70 0.67
CA ASN A 7 -3.19 17.67 1.22
C ASN A 7 -2.90 16.28 0.65
N PHE A 8 -2.59 16.21 -0.64
CA PHE A 8 -2.20 14.97 -1.31
C PHE A 8 -0.90 14.39 -0.72
N LEU A 9 0.11 15.23 -0.52
CA LEU A 9 1.39 14.83 0.10
C LEU A 9 1.18 14.34 1.54
N LEU A 10 0.35 15.05 2.33
CA LEU A 10 0.05 14.65 3.71
C LEU A 10 -0.58 13.26 3.78
N VAL A 11 -1.56 12.98 2.91
CA VAL A 11 -2.22 11.66 2.85
C VAL A 11 -1.20 10.56 2.48
N HIS A 12 -0.30 10.82 1.53
CA HIS A 12 0.72 9.86 1.15
C HIS A 12 1.70 9.56 2.29
N VAL A 13 2.17 10.59 2.99
CA VAL A 13 3.04 10.43 4.16
C VAL A 13 2.32 9.63 5.26
N LEU A 14 1.05 9.93 5.53
CA LEU A 14 0.25 9.22 6.51
C LEU A 14 0.13 7.72 6.14
N VAL A 15 -0.19 7.41 4.88
CA VAL A 15 -0.28 6.02 4.40
C VAL A 15 1.05 5.29 4.56
N VAL A 16 2.18 5.93 4.22
CA VAL A 16 3.52 5.32 4.38
C VAL A 16 3.82 5.03 5.85
N VAL A 17 3.53 5.96 6.75
CA VAL A 17 3.71 5.77 8.21
C VAL A 17 2.84 4.61 8.71
N MET A 18 1.58 4.55 8.29
CA MET A 18 0.67 3.47 8.68
C MET A 18 1.12 2.12 8.10
N LEU A 19 1.62 2.06 6.87
CA LEU A 19 2.20 0.85 6.27
C LEU A 19 3.40 0.35 7.10
N PHE A 20 4.28 1.27 7.50
CA PHE A 20 5.43 0.92 8.33
C PHE A 20 5.01 0.38 9.70
N MET A 21 4.04 1.03 10.35
CA MET A 21 3.48 0.55 11.63
C MET A 21 2.84 -0.84 11.49
N THR A 22 2.06 -1.05 10.45
CA THR A 22 1.42 -2.34 10.15
C THR A 22 2.45 -3.44 9.93
N TRP A 23 3.51 -3.14 9.17
CA TRP A 23 4.63 -4.06 8.96
C TRP A 23 5.35 -4.41 10.27
N TRP A 24 5.79 -3.40 11.02
CA TRP A 24 6.49 -3.60 12.29
C TRP A 24 5.66 -4.43 13.27
N ALA A 25 4.37 -4.14 13.37
CA ALA A 25 3.47 -4.92 14.20
C ALA A 25 3.34 -6.37 13.72
N GLY A 26 3.23 -6.60 12.41
CA GLY A 26 3.18 -7.93 11.80
C GLY A 26 4.45 -8.76 12.08
N GLU A 27 5.63 -8.15 11.99
CA GLU A 27 6.88 -8.82 12.36
C GLU A 27 6.94 -9.13 13.86
N SER A 28 6.45 -8.21 14.71
CA SER A 28 6.43 -8.39 16.16
C SER A 28 5.51 -9.53 16.62
N ILE A 29 4.39 -9.77 15.95
CA ILE A 29 3.49 -10.90 16.23
C ILE A 29 4.22 -12.24 16.17
N LYS A 30 5.21 -12.40 15.29
CA LYS A 30 5.95 -13.66 15.11
C LYS A 30 6.78 -14.06 16.32
N THR A 31 7.19 -13.10 17.12
CA THR A 31 8.13 -13.29 18.24
C THR A 31 7.50 -13.10 19.62
N GLN A 32 6.29 -12.56 19.68
CA GLN A 32 5.60 -12.24 20.93
C GLN A 32 4.50 -13.26 21.24
N SER A 33 4.19 -13.40 22.52
CA SER A 33 3.12 -14.27 23.01
C SER A 33 2.31 -13.58 24.10
N GLY A 34 1.15 -14.14 24.45
CA GLY A 34 0.28 -13.62 25.49
C GLY A 34 -0.31 -12.23 25.18
N PRO A 35 -0.52 -11.36 26.19
CA PRO A 35 -1.18 -10.06 26.02
C PRO A 35 -0.47 -9.13 25.04
N LEU A 36 0.87 -9.19 24.96
CA LEU A 36 1.64 -8.38 24.00
C LEU A 36 1.33 -8.74 22.55
N ALA A 37 1.17 -10.02 22.24
CA ALA A 37 0.78 -10.46 20.91
C ALA A 37 -0.58 -9.85 20.51
N ALA A 38 -1.55 -9.79 21.42
CA ALA A 38 -2.85 -9.18 21.16
C ALA A 38 -2.74 -7.69 20.81
N ILE A 39 -1.86 -6.95 21.48
CA ILE A 39 -1.60 -5.54 21.18
C ILE A 39 -1.03 -5.40 19.75
N TYR A 40 -0.07 -6.23 19.37
CA TYR A 40 0.50 -6.19 18.02
C TYR A 40 -0.51 -6.60 16.94
N TYR A 41 -1.43 -7.53 17.22
CA TYR A 41 -2.55 -7.83 16.33
C TYR A 41 -3.43 -6.61 16.08
N VAL A 42 -3.78 -5.86 17.13
CA VAL A 42 -4.56 -4.62 16.99
C VAL A 42 -3.78 -3.57 16.17
N LEU A 43 -2.50 -3.38 16.47
CA LEU A 43 -1.63 -2.44 15.75
C LEU A 43 -1.37 -2.85 14.29
N HIS A 44 -1.54 -4.12 13.94
CA HIS A 44 -1.46 -4.61 12.57
C HIS A 44 -2.79 -4.46 11.83
N ILE A 45 -3.88 -4.92 12.43
CA ILE A 45 -5.20 -4.97 11.79
C ILE A 45 -5.80 -3.57 11.65
N PHE A 46 -5.74 -2.73 12.66
CA PHE A 46 -6.41 -1.43 12.67
C PHE A 46 -5.85 -0.46 11.63
N PRO A 47 -4.53 -0.16 11.58
CA PRO A 47 -3.97 0.68 10.52
C PRO A 47 -4.10 0.03 9.14
N GLY A 48 -3.94 -1.28 9.03
CA GLY A 48 -4.13 -2.02 7.78
C GLY A 48 -5.54 -1.87 7.21
N SER A 49 -6.56 -1.92 8.07
CA SER A 49 -7.96 -1.69 7.68
C SER A 49 -8.21 -0.26 7.21
N ILE A 50 -7.62 0.73 7.88
CA ILE A 50 -7.75 2.14 7.47
C ILE A 50 -7.10 2.35 6.09
N ILE A 51 -5.91 1.82 5.86
CA ILE A 51 -5.23 1.88 4.56
C ILE A 51 -6.13 1.26 3.48
N PHE A 52 -6.69 0.07 3.74
CA PHE A 52 -7.57 -0.62 2.81
C PHE A 52 -8.80 0.23 2.43
N ILE A 53 -9.46 0.85 3.41
CA ILE A 53 -10.62 1.72 3.19
C ILE A 53 -10.22 2.95 2.35
N LEU A 54 -9.13 3.63 2.71
CA LEU A 54 -8.67 4.82 2.01
C LEU A 54 -8.32 4.53 0.55
N ILE A 55 -7.61 3.43 0.30
CA ILE A 55 -7.18 3.03 -1.04
C ILE A 55 -8.36 2.54 -1.89
N THR A 56 -9.29 1.80 -1.29
CA THR A 56 -10.51 1.38 -1.98
C THR A 56 -11.34 2.60 -2.39
N PHE A 57 -11.49 3.57 -1.49
CA PHE A 57 -12.19 4.82 -1.79
C PHE A 57 -11.48 5.61 -2.90
N GLU A 58 -10.17 5.76 -2.83
CA GLU A 58 -9.38 6.43 -3.88
C GLU A 58 -9.53 5.72 -5.23
N TRP A 59 -9.48 4.41 -5.25
CA TRP A 59 -9.66 3.60 -6.46
C TRP A 59 -11.05 3.80 -7.09
N ILE A 60 -12.11 3.78 -6.28
CA ILE A 60 -13.49 4.04 -6.74
C ILE A 60 -13.60 5.43 -7.36
N VAL A 61 -13.14 6.47 -6.65
CA VAL A 61 -13.21 7.87 -7.11
C VAL A 61 -12.44 8.07 -8.42
N ARG A 62 -11.26 7.48 -8.54
CA ARG A 62 -10.44 7.59 -9.77
C ARG A 62 -11.05 6.86 -10.96
N ASN A 63 -11.78 5.77 -10.74
CA ASN A 63 -12.37 4.97 -11.82
C ASN A 63 -13.73 5.50 -12.29
N GLN A 64 -14.43 6.29 -11.50
CA GLN A 64 -15.73 6.88 -11.90
C GLN A 64 -15.66 7.87 -13.07
N GLY A 65 -14.47 8.27 -13.53
CA GLY A 65 -14.32 9.27 -14.59
C GLY A 65 -13.50 8.88 -15.80
N LYS A 66 -12.86 7.69 -15.85
CA LYS A 66 -11.81 7.43 -16.84
C LYS A 66 -11.85 6.04 -17.47
N LEU A 67 -12.82 5.80 -18.31
CA LEU A 67 -12.63 4.96 -19.50
C LEU A 67 -11.90 5.79 -20.59
N THR A 68 -10.77 6.43 -20.27
CA THR A 68 -10.04 7.23 -21.25
C THR A 68 -9.10 6.33 -22.05
N ARG A 69 -9.35 6.36 -23.34
CA ARG A 69 -8.62 5.82 -24.47
C ARG A 69 -7.10 5.79 -24.22
N THR A 70 -6.52 4.59 -24.27
CA THR A 70 -5.07 4.35 -24.06
C THR A 70 -4.24 4.51 -25.34
N GLN A 71 -4.86 4.83 -26.46
CA GLN A 71 -4.16 5.02 -27.74
C GLN A 71 -3.34 6.31 -27.70
N GLY A 72 -2.03 6.18 -27.94
CA GLY A 72 -1.11 7.31 -28.02
C GLY A 72 -0.51 7.81 -26.70
N MET A 73 -0.67 7.05 -25.58
CA MET A 73 -0.09 7.45 -24.30
C MET A 73 1.44 7.29 -24.30
N PRO A 74 2.22 8.31 -23.90
CA PRO A 74 3.67 8.20 -23.73
C PRO A 74 4.04 7.06 -22.76
N PHE A 75 5.15 6.39 -23.02
CA PHE A 75 5.60 5.19 -22.30
C PHE A 75 5.71 5.40 -20.78
N HIS A 76 6.26 6.54 -20.34
CA HIS A 76 6.38 6.88 -18.91
C HIS A 76 5.02 7.02 -18.19
N LEU A 77 4.00 7.57 -18.87
CA LEU A 77 2.65 7.67 -18.32
C LEU A 77 1.96 6.31 -18.28
N TRP A 78 2.24 5.44 -19.26
CA TRP A 78 1.76 4.07 -19.28
C TRP A 78 2.34 3.25 -18.11
N ILE A 79 3.67 3.34 -17.86
CA ILE A 79 4.31 2.71 -16.71
C ILE A 79 3.68 3.20 -15.40
N ASN A 80 3.61 4.51 -15.20
CA ASN A 80 3.07 5.09 -13.97
C ASN A 80 1.63 4.63 -13.70
N ARG A 81 0.79 4.56 -14.74
CA ARG A 81 -0.59 4.07 -14.61
C ARG A 81 -0.65 2.59 -14.23
N ASN A 82 0.20 1.74 -14.80
CA ASN A 82 0.22 0.32 -14.49
C ASN A 82 0.82 0.04 -13.12
N LEU A 83 1.81 0.81 -12.68
CA LEU A 83 2.31 0.76 -11.30
C LEU A 83 1.20 1.09 -10.29
N HIS A 84 0.41 2.13 -10.52
CA HIS A 84 -0.72 2.45 -9.64
C HIS A 84 -1.76 1.32 -9.59
N ARG A 85 -2.04 0.67 -10.73
CA ARG A 85 -2.93 -0.51 -10.75
C ARG A 85 -2.36 -1.67 -9.94
N ALA A 86 -1.06 -1.93 -10.06
CA ALA A 86 -0.38 -2.96 -9.27
C ALA A 86 -0.48 -2.66 -7.77
N TYR A 87 -0.27 -1.42 -7.35
CA TYR A 87 -0.48 -1.00 -5.96
C TYR A 87 -1.88 -1.32 -5.45
N TYR A 88 -2.92 -0.95 -6.21
CA TYR A 88 -4.30 -1.22 -5.80
C TYR A 88 -4.59 -2.71 -5.68
N LEU A 89 -4.10 -3.52 -6.62
CA LEU A 89 -4.30 -4.97 -6.58
C LEU A 89 -3.60 -5.60 -5.36
N ILE A 90 -2.36 -5.21 -5.07
CA ILE A 90 -1.62 -5.72 -3.93
C ILE A 90 -2.29 -5.28 -2.61
N LEU A 91 -2.68 -4.01 -2.50
CA LEU A 91 -3.31 -3.47 -1.30
C LEU A 91 -4.72 -4.02 -1.06
N LEU A 92 -5.41 -4.52 -2.10
CA LEU A 92 -6.65 -5.29 -1.98
C LEU A 92 -6.37 -6.73 -1.56
N ALA A 93 -5.35 -7.37 -2.12
CA ALA A 93 -5.02 -8.76 -1.85
C ALA A 93 -4.47 -8.98 -0.43
N LEU A 94 -3.75 -7.99 0.12
CA LEU A 94 -3.16 -8.06 1.45
C LEU A 94 -4.19 -8.32 2.57
N PRO A 95 -5.27 -7.52 2.74
CA PRO A 95 -6.25 -7.82 3.78
C PRO A 95 -6.99 -9.14 3.53
N LEU A 96 -7.27 -9.50 2.28
CA LEU A 96 -7.90 -10.79 1.96
C LEU A 96 -7.04 -11.97 2.40
N THR A 97 -5.76 -11.95 2.07
CA THR A 97 -4.81 -13.00 2.52
C THR A 97 -4.62 -12.96 4.03
N GLY A 98 -4.59 -11.79 4.65
CA GLY A 98 -4.51 -11.62 6.11
C GLY A 98 -5.72 -12.22 6.85
N ILE A 99 -6.93 -12.04 6.31
CA ILE A 99 -8.16 -12.66 6.85
C ILE A 99 -8.06 -14.18 6.77
N LEU A 100 -7.61 -14.74 5.64
CA LEU A 100 -7.44 -16.18 5.47
C LEU A 100 -6.41 -16.76 6.46
N VAL A 101 -5.34 -16.02 6.75
CA VAL A 101 -4.36 -16.39 7.79
C VAL A 101 -4.98 -16.33 9.17
N PHE A 102 -5.72 -15.28 9.49
CA PHE A 102 -6.31 -15.06 10.81
C PHE A 102 -7.33 -16.13 11.19
N PHE A 103 -8.16 -16.57 10.23
CA PHE A 103 -9.18 -17.60 10.46
C PHE A 103 -8.67 -19.02 10.22
N ASP A 104 -7.39 -19.23 9.95
CA ASP A 104 -6.77 -20.53 9.68
C ASP A 104 -7.50 -21.36 8.61
N PHE A 105 -8.02 -20.68 7.58
CA PHE A 105 -8.69 -21.36 6.48
C PHE A 105 -7.72 -22.30 5.75
N VAL A 106 -8.03 -23.61 5.75
CA VAL A 106 -7.35 -24.66 4.94
C VAL A 106 -5.82 -24.68 5.12
N GLY A 107 -5.35 -24.64 6.38
CA GLY A 107 -3.91 -24.60 6.67
C GLY A 107 -3.29 -23.26 6.32
N ALA A 108 -3.25 -22.33 7.25
CA ALA A 108 -2.87 -20.93 7.07
C ALA A 108 -1.47 -20.68 6.45
N ARG A 109 -0.59 -21.69 6.43
CA ARG A 109 0.80 -21.55 6.00
C ARG A 109 0.98 -21.00 4.58
N PRO A 110 0.27 -21.49 3.54
CA PRO A 110 0.40 -20.93 2.19
C PRO A 110 -0.07 -19.49 2.11
N PHE A 111 -1.17 -19.12 2.78
CA PHE A 111 -1.70 -17.77 2.78
C PHE A 111 -0.79 -16.80 3.53
N TYR A 112 -0.14 -17.26 4.59
CA TYR A 112 0.88 -16.48 5.28
C TYR A 112 2.07 -16.15 4.37
N GLN A 113 2.57 -17.13 3.60
CA GLN A 113 3.66 -16.90 2.66
C GLN A 113 3.26 -15.93 1.55
N ILE A 114 2.04 -16.05 1.01
CA ILE A 114 1.49 -15.13 0.01
C ILE A 114 1.35 -13.72 0.60
N HIS A 115 0.80 -13.60 1.80
CA HIS A 115 0.63 -12.32 2.49
C HIS A 115 1.97 -11.61 2.71
N SER A 116 2.98 -12.33 3.19
CA SER A 116 4.33 -11.81 3.38
C SER A 116 4.96 -11.38 2.05
N ALA A 117 4.90 -12.23 1.01
CA ALA A 117 5.46 -11.91 -0.30
C ALA A 117 4.78 -10.72 -0.98
N LEU A 118 3.46 -10.58 -0.84
CA LEU A 118 2.71 -9.41 -1.33
C LEU A 118 3.15 -8.13 -0.61
N PHE A 119 3.41 -8.23 0.68
CA PHE A 119 3.89 -7.09 1.45
C PHE A 119 5.31 -6.69 1.03
N ASP A 120 6.23 -7.64 0.87
CA ASP A 120 7.59 -7.38 0.39
C ASP A 120 7.59 -6.72 -0.99
N LEU A 121 6.74 -7.21 -1.90
CA LEU A 121 6.53 -6.62 -3.22
C LEU A 121 5.99 -5.18 -3.12
N LEU A 122 5.02 -4.93 -2.22
CA LEU A 122 4.50 -3.59 -1.97
C LEU A 122 5.60 -2.64 -1.50
N MET A 123 6.41 -3.04 -0.52
CA MET A 123 7.50 -2.23 0.02
C MET A 123 8.56 -1.92 -1.05
N PHE A 124 8.89 -2.89 -1.89
CA PHE A 124 9.79 -2.67 -3.02
C PHE A 124 9.24 -1.63 -4.00
N LEU A 125 7.97 -1.71 -4.37
CA LEU A 125 7.33 -0.72 -5.24
C LEU A 125 7.28 0.67 -4.58
N VAL A 126 6.96 0.76 -3.29
CA VAL A 126 6.97 2.02 -2.53
C VAL A 126 8.36 2.65 -2.55
N ALA A 127 9.42 1.86 -2.34
CA ALA A 127 10.79 2.35 -2.40
C ALA A 127 11.13 2.93 -3.79
N ILE A 128 10.78 2.24 -4.87
CA ILE A 128 10.96 2.74 -6.25
C ILE A 128 10.22 4.07 -6.45
N ASN A 129 8.99 4.18 -5.96
CA ASN A 129 8.19 5.39 -6.12
C ASN A 129 8.80 6.58 -5.35
N LEU A 130 9.27 6.35 -4.13
CA LEU A 130 9.94 7.38 -3.32
C LEU A 130 11.23 7.88 -3.98
N VAL A 131 12.05 6.96 -4.52
CA VAL A 131 13.28 7.33 -5.26
C VAL A 131 12.92 8.16 -6.51
N SER A 132 11.91 7.74 -7.26
CA SER A 132 11.47 8.46 -8.46
C SER A 132 10.98 9.88 -8.13
N MET A 133 10.25 10.02 -7.02
CA MET A 133 9.78 11.32 -6.53
C MET A 133 10.94 12.22 -6.09
N ALA A 134 11.91 11.67 -5.36
CA ALA A 134 13.10 12.41 -4.92
C ALA A 134 13.93 12.92 -6.11
N ILE A 135 14.11 12.11 -7.15
CA ILE A 135 14.80 12.52 -8.39
C ILE A 135 14.03 13.66 -9.08
N GLY A 136 12.71 13.59 -9.10
CA GLY A 136 11.87 14.65 -9.66
C GLY A 136 12.07 16.00 -8.95
N LEU A 137 12.03 15.99 -7.61
CA LEU A 137 12.24 17.18 -6.79
C LEU A 137 13.62 17.82 -6.98
N ILE A 138 14.68 16.99 -7.08
CA ILE A 138 16.04 17.47 -7.32
C ILE A 138 16.14 18.17 -8.69
N LYS A 139 15.48 17.64 -9.73
CA LYS A 139 15.47 18.26 -11.06
C LYS A 139 14.72 19.59 -11.09
N GLU A 140 13.63 19.72 -10.35
CA GLU A 140 12.88 20.97 -10.26
C GLU A 140 13.62 22.05 -9.48
N SER A 141 14.36 21.68 -8.42
CA SER A 141 15.17 22.60 -7.63
C SER A 141 16.35 23.21 -8.39
N LYS A 142 16.77 22.62 -9.52
CA LYS A 142 17.88 23.12 -10.36
C LYS A 142 17.42 23.99 -11.54
N ARG A 143 16.12 24.18 -11.71
CA ARG A 143 15.51 25.06 -12.72
C ARG A 143 15.08 26.39 -12.11
#